data_bc556fb29aa1e8a67dd1384d39c3dfca
#
_entry.id   bc556fb29aa1e8a67dd1384d39c3dfca
#
_cell.length_a   1.000
_cell.length_b   1.000
_cell.length_c   1.000
_cell.angle_alpha   90.00
_cell.angle_beta   90.00
_cell.angle_gamma   90.00
#
_symmetry.space_group_name_H-M   'P 1'
#
loop_
_entity.id
_entity.type
_entity.pdbx_description
1 polymer ?
#
loop_
_entity_poly.entity_id
_entity_poly.type
_entity_poly.pdbx_seq_one_letter_code
_entity_poly.pdbx_strand_id
1 'polypeptide(L)'
;MAADRSPYGLLVSALGAIVLAVSVFLPWYGVGLTAHGVAYVQQVDTQVATRFGNASLQGELGGLNARLSALSGREFGSVSAHQVFSNISVILLIAAGLGILIALVPLARSQPPDFDGAGPWLALLGMVAAACVIYRMVARPAEEAELFALSLREGAWLALLGAVAMTIGGLWPSRVGDQKVSEAEIEGVWSGLSGWTPEV
;
A
#
# COMPACT_ATOMS: atom_id res chain seq x y z
N MET A 1 -27.88 -24.44 5.55
CA MET A 1 -28.23 -23.02 5.81
C MET A 1 -27.03 -22.18 5.39
N ALA A 2 -27.12 -21.45 4.29
CA ALA A 2 -26.05 -20.56 3.81
C ALA A 2 -25.99 -19.37 4.79
N ALA A 3 -24.88 -19.22 5.48
CA ALA A 3 -24.61 -18.02 6.27
C ALA A 3 -24.62 -16.82 5.31
N ASP A 4 -25.54 -15.90 5.54
CA ASP A 4 -25.71 -14.69 4.73
C ASP A 4 -24.50 -13.79 4.98
N ARG A 5 -23.43 -14.04 4.20
CA ARG A 5 -22.18 -13.27 4.31
C ARG A 5 -22.43 -11.89 3.78
N SER A 6 -22.25 -10.91 4.61
CA SER A 6 -22.28 -9.51 4.21
C SER A 6 -21.28 -9.28 3.08
N PRO A 7 -21.68 -8.90 1.86
CA PRO A 7 -20.77 -8.69 0.73
C PRO A 7 -19.85 -7.48 0.96
N TYR A 8 -20.12 -6.68 2.01
CA TYR A 8 -19.39 -5.43 2.26
C TYR A 8 -17.90 -5.65 2.52
N GLY A 9 -17.49 -6.70 3.23
CA GLY A 9 -16.08 -7.00 3.49
C GLY A 9 -15.30 -7.26 2.20
N LEU A 10 -15.87 -8.06 1.30
CA LEU A 10 -15.28 -8.34 -0.01
C LEU A 10 -15.21 -7.09 -0.90
N LEU A 11 -16.24 -6.25 -0.87
CA LEU A 11 -16.26 -4.99 -1.62
C LEU A 11 -15.20 -4.03 -1.10
N VAL A 12 -15.06 -3.89 0.22
CA VAL A 12 -14.01 -3.05 0.83
C VAL A 12 -12.62 -3.57 0.46
N SER A 13 -12.40 -4.89 0.51
CA SER A 13 -11.12 -5.49 0.08
C SER A 13 -10.85 -5.26 -1.40
N ALA A 14 -11.84 -5.43 -2.27
CA ALA A 14 -11.70 -5.18 -3.71
C ALA A 14 -11.33 -3.73 -4.01
N LEU A 15 -12.04 -2.78 -3.38
CA LEU A 15 -11.73 -1.35 -3.50
C LEU A 15 -10.33 -1.04 -2.99
N GLY A 16 -9.94 -1.60 -1.84
CA GLY A 16 -8.59 -1.46 -1.29
C GLY A 16 -7.52 -1.96 -2.26
N ALA A 17 -7.73 -3.13 -2.88
CA ALA A 17 -6.82 -3.69 -3.86
C ALA A 17 -6.72 -2.84 -5.15
N ILE A 18 -7.84 -2.26 -5.61
CA ILE A 18 -7.84 -1.34 -6.76
C ILE A 18 -7.07 -0.06 -6.42
N VAL A 19 -7.33 0.54 -5.25
CA VAL A 19 -6.60 1.74 -4.79
C VAL A 19 -5.11 1.44 -4.68
N LEU A 20 -4.72 0.28 -4.15
CA LEU A 20 -3.33 -0.16 -4.07
C LEU A 20 -2.71 -0.26 -5.47
N ALA A 21 -3.40 -0.88 -6.44
CA ALA A 21 -2.91 -1.02 -7.81
C ALA A 21 -2.68 0.35 -8.47
N VAL A 22 -3.65 1.26 -8.36
CA VAL A 22 -3.56 2.61 -8.93
C VAL A 22 -2.44 3.42 -8.28
N SER A 23 -2.27 3.29 -6.96
CA SER A 23 -1.27 4.05 -6.21
C SER A 23 0.18 3.77 -6.64
N VAL A 24 0.46 2.58 -7.20
CA VAL A 24 1.80 2.21 -7.70
C VAL A 24 2.23 3.13 -8.86
N PHE A 25 1.28 3.63 -9.64
CA PHE A 25 1.54 4.52 -10.77
C PHE A 25 1.55 6.01 -10.39
N LEU A 26 1.07 6.35 -9.20
CA LEU A 26 1.10 7.72 -8.70
C LEU A 26 2.50 8.10 -8.19
N PRO A 27 2.79 9.40 -8.07
CA PRO A 27 4.06 9.87 -7.51
C PRO A 27 4.15 9.52 -6.01
N TRP A 28 5.18 8.78 -5.65
CA TRP A 28 5.47 8.39 -4.26
C TRP A 28 6.44 9.32 -3.58
N TYR A 29 7.38 9.87 -4.37
CA TYR A 29 8.40 10.78 -3.88
C TYR A 29 8.46 12.04 -4.73
N GLY A 30 8.53 13.17 -4.06
CA GLY A 30 8.95 14.43 -4.64
C GLY A 30 10.47 14.54 -4.50
N VAL A 31 11.13 15.01 -5.54
CA VAL A 31 12.58 15.21 -5.57
C VAL A 31 12.87 16.69 -5.54
N GLY A 32 13.61 17.14 -4.54
CA GLY A 32 14.11 18.50 -4.42
C GLY A 32 15.61 18.50 -4.17
N LEU A 33 16.29 19.62 -4.39
CA LEU A 33 17.70 19.80 -4.02
C LEU A 33 17.79 20.24 -2.55
N THR A 34 18.68 19.58 -1.81
CA THR A 34 19.07 20.05 -0.48
C THR A 34 19.96 21.29 -0.59
N ALA A 35 20.08 22.06 0.49
CA ALA A 35 21.05 23.16 0.57
C ALA A 35 22.50 22.66 0.29
N HIS A 36 22.82 21.45 0.74
CA HIS A 36 24.10 20.81 0.49
C HIS A 36 24.28 20.45 -1.00
N GLY A 37 23.23 19.94 -1.64
CA GLY A 37 23.22 19.67 -3.09
C GLY A 37 23.44 20.93 -3.92
N VAL A 38 22.81 22.05 -3.55
CA VAL A 38 23.03 23.33 -4.20
C VAL A 38 24.47 23.79 -4.02
N ALA A 39 25.02 23.71 -2.79
CA ALA A 39 26.40 24.09 -2.51
C ALA A 39 27.40 23.22 -3.28
N TYR A 40 27.16 21.92 -3.41
CA TYR A 40 27.99 21.01 -4.19
C TYR A 40 28.02 21.39 -5.67
N VAL A 41 26.84 21.65 -6.27
CA VAL A 41 26.74 22.10 -7.66
C VAL A 41 27.49 23.43 -7.85
N GLN A 42 27.35 24.38 -6.92
CA GLN A 42 28.08 25.66 -6.96
C GLN A 42 29.60 25.47 -6.87
N GLN A 43 30.07 24.53 -6.07
CA GLN A 43 31.49 24.22 -5.96
C GLN A 43 32.03 23.61 -7.24
N VAL A 44 31.32 22.68 -7.87
CA VAL A 44 31.69 22.08 -9.16
C VAL A 44 31.72 23.17 -10.25
N ASP A 45 30.73 24.06 -10.25
CA ASP A 45 30.60 25.17 -11.17
C ASP A 45 31.81 26.12 -11.08
N THR A 46 32.20 26.48 -9.86
CA THR A 46 33.38 27.31 -9.61
C THR A 46 34.67 26.63 -10.08
N GLN A 47 34.81 25.33 -9.93
CA GLN A 47 35.94 24.56 -10.41
C GLN A 47 36.01 24.53 -11.95
N VAL A 48 34.87 24.38 -12.61
CA VAL A 48 34.76 24.41 -14.07
C VAL A 48 35.11 25.81 -14.60
N ALA A 49 34.54 26.84 -13.99
CA ALA A 49 34.82 28.24 -14.36
C ALA A 49 36.32 28.61 -14.24
N THR A 50 36.98 28.12 -13.18
CA THR A 50 38.43 28.37 -12.99
C THR A 50 39.30 27.59 -13.96
N ARG A 51 38.90 26.40 -14.38
CA ARG A 51 39.67 25.58 -15.33
C ARG A 51 39.53 26.03 -16.76
N PHE A 52 38.37 26.50 -17.17
CA PHE A 52 38.09 26.84 -18.58
C PHE A 52 38.17 28.36 -18.91
N GLY A 53 38.24 29.24 -17.90
CA GLY A 53 38.66 30.61 -18.00
C GLY A 53 37.90 31.55 -18.95
N ASN A 54 36.75 31.14 -19.48
CA ASN A 54 35.98 31.90 -20.47
C ASN A 54 34.92 32.78 -19.80
N ALA A 55 35.01 34.09 -20.01
CA ALA A 55 34.09 35.07 -19.44
C ALA A 55 32.62 34.87 -19.87
N SER A 56 32.36 34.32 -21.05
CA SER A 56 31.02 33.99 -21.51
C SER A 56 30.39 32.82 -20.74
N LEU A 57 31.18 31.80 -20.41
CA LEU A 57 30.76 30.68 -19.58
C LEU A 57 30.46 31.15 -18.16
N GLN A 58 31.21 32.06 -17.58
CA GLN A 58 30.97 32.61 -16.24
C GLN A 58 29.62 33.33 -16.16
N GLY A 59 29.20 34.03 -17.21
CA GLY A 59 27.89 34.68 -17.26
C GLY A 59 26.72 33.67 -17.31
N GLU A 60 26.85 32.61 -18.12
CA GLU A 60 25.83 31.54 -18.21
C GLU A 60 25.75 30.72 -16.93
N LEU A 61 26.89 30.39 -16.33
CA LEU A 61 26.99 29.66 -15.08
C LEU A 61 26.42 30.48 -13.90
N GLY A 62 26.64 31.79 -13.87
CA GLY A 62 26.01 32.68 -12.90
C GLY A 62 24.48 32.70 -12.99
N GLY A 63 23.95 32.66 -14.23
CA GLY A 63 22.50 32.52 -14.46
C GLY A 63 21.93 31.17 -14.02
N LEU A 64 22.66 30.10 -14.24
CA LEU A 64 22.29 28.74 -13.73
C LEU A 64 22.32 28.69 -12.21
N ASN A 65 23.33 29.27 -11.59
CA ASN A 65 23.44 29.34 -10.12
C ASN A 65 22.28 30.10 -9.48
N ALA A 66 21.87 31.20 -10.06
CA ALA A 66 20.71 31.96 -9.60
C ALA A 66 19.41 31.14 -9.72
N ARG A 67 19.25 30.39 -10.83
CA ARG A 67 18.09 29.47 -11.00
C ARG A 67 18.13 28.30 -10.04
N LEU A 68 19.27 27.66 -9.82
CA LEU A 68 19.44 26.57 -8.89
C LEU A 68 19.19 27.02 -7.44
N SER A 69 19.64 28.20 -7.07
CA SER A 69 19.35 28.79 -5.76
C SER A 69 17.85 29.07 -5.57
N ALA A 70 17.16 29.50 -6.63
CA ALA A 70 15.71 29.70 -6.61
C ALA A 70 14.93 28.39 -6.55
N LEU A 71 15.53 27.26 -6.97
CA LEU A 71 14.95 25.91 -6.88
C LEU A 71 15.32 25.18 -5.59
N SER A 72 16.23 25.73 -4.79
CA SER A 72 16.60 25.21 -3.48
C SER A 72 15.36 25.15 -2.57
N GLY A 73 15.08 23.95 -2.04
CA GLY A 73 13.89 23.70 -1.23
C GLY A 73 12.57 23.60 -2.00
N ARG A 74 12.58 23.69 -3.34
CA ARG A 74 11.43 23.41 -4.18
C ARG A 74 11.55 22.03 -4.82
N GLU A 75 10.45 21.32 -4.90
CA GLU A 75 10.37 20.09 -5.66
C GLU A 75 10.38 20.42 -7.17
N PHE A 76 11.32 19.84 -7.91
CA PHE A 76 11.43 20.01 -9.36
C PHE A 76 11.05 18.76 -10.14
N GLY A 77 10.78 17.64 -9.43
CA GLY A 77 10.37 16.39 -10.04
C GLY A 77 9.59 15.52 -9.08
N SER A 78 8.88 14.56 -9.65
CA SER A 78 8.22 13.50 -8.89
C SER A 78 8.49 12.17 -9.55
N VAL A 79 8.69 11.13 -8.75
CA VAL A 79 8.97 9.78 -9.22
C VAL A 79 7.92 8.82 -8.68
N SER A 80 7.39 7.96 -9.57
CA SER A 80 6.46 6.91 -9.19
C SER A 80 7.19 5.72 -8.59
N ALA A 81 6.45 4.90 -7.82
CA ALA A 81 7.00 3.66 -7.27
C ALA A 81 7.57 2.73 -8.36
N HIS A 82 6.92 2.68 -9.51
CA HIS A 82 7.33 1.85 -10.64
C HIS A 82 8.69 2.27 -11.23
N GLN A 83 9.01 3.54 -11.23
CA GLN A 83 10.28 4.06 -11.77
C GLN A 83 11.46 3.84 -10.83
N VAL A 84 11.23 3.94 -9.51
CA VAL A 84 12.30 3.86 -8.51
C VAL A 84 12.52 2.43 -8.03
N PHE A 85 11.48 1.61 -7.99
CA PHE A 85 11.51 0.31 -7.31
C PHE A 85 10.82 -0.79 -8.12
N SER A 86 11.43 -1.20 -9.22
CA SER A 86 10.87 -2.22 -10.12
C SER A 86 10.40 -3.48 -9.37
N ASN A 87 11.22 -4.04 -8.49
CA ASN A 87 10.91 -5.30 -7.80
C ASN A 87 9.74 -5.19 -6.81
N ILE A 88 9.69 -4.11 -6.01
CA ILE A 88 8.62 -3.95 -5.02
C ILE A 88 7.31 -3.55 -5.65
N SER A 89 7.35 -2.74 -6.70
CA SER A 89 6.17 -2.41 -7.49
C SER A 89 5.52 -3.65 -8.08
N VAL A 90 6.32 -4.62 -8.55
CA VAL A 90 5.81 -5.90 -9.05
C VAL A 90 5.13 -6.69 -7.92
N ILE A 91 5.73 -6.75 -6.72
CA ILE A 91 5.13 -7.45 -5.57
C ILE A 91 3.78 -6.81 -5.19
N LEU A 92 3.72 -5.46 -5.13
CA LEU A 92 2.49 -4.75 -4.81
C LEU A 92 1.41 -4.96 -5.88
N LEU A 93 1.78 -4.96 -7.16
CA LEU A 93 0.86 -5.24 -8.27
C LEU A 93 0.35 -6.68 -8.23
N ILE A 94 1.22 -7.66 -7.93
CA ILE A 94 0.80 -9.06 -7.76
C ILE A 94 -0.16 -9.18 -6.57
N ALA A 95 0.16 -8.58 -5.43
CA ALA A 95 -0.71 -8.60 -4.26
C ALA A 95 -2.07 -7.95 -4.55
N ALA A 96 -2.08 -6.81 -5.24
CA ALA A 96 -3.31 -6.14 -5.65
C ALA A 96 -4.11 -6.97 -6.66
N GLY A 97 -3.45 -7.54 -7.67
CA GLY A 97 -4.08 -8.39 -8.68
C GLY A 97 -4.70 -9.65 -8.08
N LEU A 98 -3.98 -10.34 -7.20
CA LEU A 98 -4.50 -11.49 -6.45
C LEU A 98 -5.66 -11.07 -5.54
N GLY A 99 -5.56 -9.93 -4.86
CA GLY A 99 -6.63 -9.40 -4.03
C GLY A 99 -7.91 -9.14 -4.83
N ILE A 100 -7.79 -8.52 -6.00
CA ILE A 100 -8.92 -8.29 -6.92
C ILE A 100 -9.51 -9.63 -7.37
N LEU A 101 -8.69 -10.59 -7.79
CA LEU A 101 -9.17 -11.89 -8.24
C LEU A 101 -9.91 -12.64 -7.14
N ILE A 102 -9.33 -12.72 -5.93
CA ILE A 102 -9.96 -13.39 -4.79
C ILE A 102 -11.28 -12.72 -4.39
N ALA A 103 -11.37 -11.40 -4.50
CA ALA A 103 -12.60 -10.67 -4.18
C ALA A 103 -13.66 -10.77 -5.28
N LEU A 104 -13.26 -10.79 -6.57
CA LEU A 104 -14.21 -10.84 -7.70
C LEU A 104 -14.76 -12.24 -7.98
N VAL A 105 -14.00 -13.32 -7.74
CA VAL A 105 -14.45 -14.68 -8.00
C VAL A 105 -15.75 -15.03 -7.27
N PRO A 106 -15.93 -14.73 -5.98
CA PRO A 106 -17.20 -14.96 -5.30
C PRO A 106 -18.34 -14.06 -5.81
N LEU A 107 -18.03 -12.85 -6.25
CA LEU A 107 -19.04 -11.90 -6.78
C LEU A 107 -19.57 -12.36 -8.16
N ALA A 108 -18.72 -12.97 -8.98
CA ALA A 108 -19.08 -13.41 -10.32
C ALA A 108 -19.85 -14.74 -10.34
N ARG A 109 -19.75 -15.55 -9.27
CA ARG A 109 -20.46 -16.83 -9.17
C ARG A 109 -21.77 -16.63 -8.41
N SER A 110 -22.88 -16.93 -9.08
CA SER A 110 -24.24 -16.87 -8.48
C SER A 110 -24.47 -17.89 -7.36
N GLN A 111 -23.58 -18.83 -7.18
CA GLN A 111 -23.55 -19.75 -6.04
C GLN A 111 -22.37 -19.37 -5.15
N PRO A 112 -22.60 -19.18 -3.83
CA PRO A 112 -21.50 -18.94 -2.93
C PRO A 112 -20.59 -20.19 -2.94
N PRO A 113 -19.34 -20.06 -3.40
CA PRO A 113 -18.40 -21.15 -3.18
C PRO A 113 -18.19 -21.28 -1.68
N ASP A 114 -18.03 -22.51 -1.18
CA ASP A 114 -17.63 -22.79 0.21
C ASP A 114 -16.20 -22.27 0.50
N PHE A 115 -15.91 -21.05 0.05
CA PHE A 115 -14.65 -20.36 0.30
C PHE A 115 -14.66 -19.72 1.69
N ASP A 116 -14.71 -20.57 2.73
CA ASP A 116 -14.52 -20.12 4.12
C ASP A 116 -13.13 -19.48 4.36
N GLY A 117 -12.22 -19.57 3.39
CA GLY A 117 -10.86 -19.09 3.50
C GLY A 117 -10.51 -17.78 2.75
N ALA A 118 -11.40 -17.16 1.96
CA ALA A 118 -11.03 -15.99 1.15
C ALA A 118 -10.67 -14.77 2.00
N GLY A 119 -11.39 -14.50 3.10
CA GLY A 119 -11.14 -13.38 3.99
C GLY A 119 -9.74 -13.36 4.61
N PRO A 120 -9.28 -14.44 5.26
CA PRO A 120 -7.93 -14.53 5.81
C PRO A 120 -6.82 -14.31 4.78
N TRP A 121 -6.99 -14.82 3.56
CA TRP A 121 -6.02 -14.60 2.49
C TRP A 121 -5.96 -13.14 2.04
N LEU A 122 -7.10 -12.47 1.92
CA LEU A 122 -7.16 -11.04 1.61
C LEU A 122 -6.52 -10.20 2.72
N ALA A 123 -6.78 -10.54 3.98
CA ALA A 123 -6.15 -9.87 5.11
C ALA A 123 -4.63 -10.07 5.12
N LEU A 124 -4.15 -11.28 4.85
CA LEU A 124 -2.73 -11.58 4.76
C LEU A 124 -2.05 -10.77 3.65
N LEU A 125 -2.64 -10.76 2.45
CA LEU A 125 -2.12 -9.99 1.31
C LEU A 125 -2.08 -8.49 1.63
N GLY A 126 -3.13 -7.96 2.26
CA GLY A 126 -3.20 -6.58 2.71
C GLY A 126 -2.11 -6.24 3.74
N MET A 127 -1.88 -7.12 4.72
CA MET A 127 -0.82 -6.93 5.72
C MET A 127 0.58 -6.96 5.09
N VAL A 128 0.84 -7.88 4.18
CA VAL A 128 2.12 -7.95 3.46
C VAL A 128 2.33 -6.69 2.62
N ALA A 129 1.30 -6.24 1.91
CA ALA A 129 1.37 -5.00 1.13
C ALA A 129 1.62 -3.78 2.05
N ALA A 130 0.91 -3.68 3.18
CA ALA A 130 1.11 -2.60 4.15
C ALA A 130 2.54 -2.61 4.71
N ALA A 131 3.07 -3.78 5.08
CA ALA A 131 4.44 -3.92 5.56
C ALA A 131 5.47 -3.48 4.51
N CYS A 132 5.28 -3.84 3.23
CA CYS A 132 6.12 -3.40 2.12
C CYS A 132 6.08 -1.88 1.94
N VAL A 133 4.88 -1.28 2.01
CA VAL A 133 4.71 0.18 1.89
C VAL A 133 5.39 0.89 3.05
N ILE A 134 5.13 0.47 4.30
CA ILE A 134 5.73 1.05 5.51
C ILE A 134 7.26 0.94 5.46
N TYR A 135 7.76 -0.24 5.09
CA TYR A 135 9.21 -0.44 4.93
C TYR A 135 9.80 0.58 3.97
N ARG A 136 9.12 0.88 2.87
CA ARG A 136 9.58 1.86 1.88
C ARG A 136 9.44 3.31 2.33
N MET A 137 8.45 3.62 3.15
CA MET A 137 8.32 4.95 3.74
C MET A 137 9.45 5.23 4.74
N VAL A 138 9.94 4.19 5.44
CA VAL A 138 11.00 4.29 6.45
C VAL A 138 12.39 4.14 5.84
N ALA A 139 12.60 3.07 5.05
CA ALA A 139 13.87 2.80 4.37
C ALA A 139 13.98 3.64 3.09
N ARG A 140 14.30 4.92 3.25
CA ARG A 140 14.60 5.81 2.13
C ARG A 140 15.93 5.39 1.51
N PRO A 141 16.11 5.47 0.18
CA PRO A 141 17.41 5.25 -0.43
C PRO A 141 18.40 6.30 0.11
N ALA A 142 19.27 5.85 1.01
CA ALA A 142 20.14 6.73 1.80
C ALA A 142 21.32 7.30 1.00
N GLU A 143 21.70 6.66 -0.09
CA GLU A 143 22.93 7.01 -0.82
C GLU A 143 22.84 8.37 -1.56
N GLU A 144 21.65 8.86 -1.85
CA GLU A 144 21.45 10.15 -2.53
C GLU A 144 20.90 11.26 -1.60
N ALA A 145 20.63 10.93 -0.33
CA ALA A 145 19.95 11.82 0.61
C ALA A 145 20.76 13.08 0.99
N GLU A 146 22.07 13.11 0.78
CA GLU A 146 22.88 14.30 1.04
C GLU A 146 22.67 15.42 -0.01
N LEU A 147 22.44 15.04 -1.25
CA LEU A 147 22.27 15.97 -2.35
C LEU A 147 20.80 16.25 -2.68
N PHE A 148 19.92 15.28 -2.47
CA PHE A 148 18.51 15.35 -2.83
C PHE A 148 17.61 15.22 -1.60
N ALA A 149 16.62 16.11 -1.48
CA ALA A 149 15.56 16.00 -0.50
C ALA A 149 14.42 15.15 -1.10
N LEU A 150 14.12 14.03 -0.47
CA LEU A 150 12.99 13.19 -0.84
C LEU A 150 11.81 13.49 0.09
N SER A 151 10.73 14.01 -0.45
CA SER A 151 9.46 14.21 0.24
C SER A 151 8.49 13.07 -0.08
N LEU A 152 7.74 12.59 0.91
CA LEU A 152 6.67 11.61 0.69
C LEU A 152 5.46 12.30 0.05
N ARG A 153 4.96 11.72 -1.03
CA ARG A 153 3.79 12.21 -1.74
C ARG A 153 2.56 11.32 -1.58
N GLU A 154 1.50 11.75 -2.18
CA GLU A 154 0.14 11.19 -2.07
C GLU A 154 0.07 9.71 -2.45
N GLY A 155 0.87 9.27 -3.43
CA GLY A 155 0.90 7.87 -3.88
C GLY A 155 1.24 6.88 -2.77
N ALA A 156 2.21 7.21 -1.91
CA ALA A 156 2.59 6.35 -0.79
C ALA A 156 1.47 6.23 0.26
N TRP A 157 0.79 7.32 0.57
CA TRP A 157 -0.34 7.35 1.50
C TRP A 157 -1.55 6.59 0.95
N LEU A 158 -1.85 6.75 -0.33
CA LEU A 158 -2.91 6.00 -1.00
C LEU A 158 -2.61 4.50 -1.04
N ALA A 159 -1.36 4.11 -1.28
CA ALA A 159 -0.95 2.71 -1.20
C ALA A 159 -1.19 2.13 0.20
N LEU A 160 -0.82 2.87 1.24
CA LEU A 160 -1.04 2.45 2.62
C LEU A 160 -2.53 2.32 2.93
N LEU A 161 -3.34 3.30 2.55
CA LEU A 161 -4.79 3.26 2.74
C LEU A 161 -5.43 2.08 2.00
N GLY A 162 -5.01 1.81 0.75
CA GLY A 162 -5.48 0.66 -0.02
C GLY A 162 -5.14 -0.67 0.64
N ALA A 163 -3.91 -0.83 1.13
CA ALA A 163 -3.46 -2.03 1.84
C ALA A 163 -4.22 -2.23 3.17
N VAL A 164 -4.43 -1.16 3.94
CA VAL A 164 -5.21 -1.20 5.19
C VAL A 164 -6.67 -1.54 4.91
N ALA A 165 -7.30 -0.92 3.91
CA ALA A 165 -8.67 -1.22 3.51
C ALA A 165 -8.82 -2.69 3.09
N MET A 166 -7.85 -3.23 2.34
CA MET A 166 -7.82 -4.64 1.95
C MET A 166 -7.72 -5.57 3.17
N THR A 167 -6.89 -5.21 4.16
CA THR A 167 -6.75 -5.95 5.41
C THR A 167 -8.03 -5.93 6.23
N ILE A 168 -8.61 -4.75 6.45
CA ILE A 168 -9.85 -4.60 7.22
C ILE A 168 -11.00 -5.34 6.55
N GLY A 169 -11.14 -5.22 5.24
CA GLY A 169 -12.18 -5.91 4.47
C GLY A 169 -12.03 -7.43 4.53
N GLY A 170 -10.78 -7.95 4.54
CA GLY A 170 -10.50 -9.37 4.71
C GLY A 170 -10.77 -9.91 6.12
N LEU A 171 -10.57 -9.06 7.15
CA LEU A 171 -10.87 -9.38 8.55
C LEU A 171 -12.32 -9.08 8.92
N TRP A 172 -13.10 -8.45 8.00
CA TRP A 172 -14.48 -8.12 8.32
C TRP A 172 -15.22 -9.38 8.79
N PRO A 173 -15.80 -9.38 10.00
CA PRO A 173 -16.48 -10.55 10.51
C PRO A 173 -17.63 -10.87 9.56
N SER A 174 -17.53 -12.00 8.85
CA SER A 174 -18.74 -12.65 8.36
C SER A 174 -19.58 -12.83 9.62
N ARG A 175 -20.75 -12.20 9.69
CA ARG A 175 -21.69 -12.50 10.75
C ARG A 175 -21.89 -14.02 10.69
N VAL A 176 -21.17 -14.72 11.53
CA VAL A 176 -21.55 -16.08 11.94
C VAL A 176 -22.95 -15.84 12.46
N GLY A 177 -23.94 -16.22 11.66
CA GLY A 177 -25.32 -16.14 12.10
C GLY A 177 -25.31 -16.70 13.50
N ASP A 178 -25.82 -15.91 14.44
CA ASP A 178 -26.12 -16.45 15.77
C ASP A 178 -26.65 -17.84 15.52
N GLN A 179 -25.80 -18.82 15.76
CA GLN A 179 -26.25 -20.19 15.85
C GLN A 179 -27.17 -20.12 17.06
N LYS A 180 -28.42 -19.72 16.81
CA LYS A 180 -29.49 -20.06 17.73
C LYS A 180 -29.36 -21.56 17.83
N VAL A 181 -28.60 -21.99 18.83
CA VAL A 181 -28.64 -23.38 19.30
C VAL A 181 -30.13 -23.61 19.39
N SER A 182 -30.65 -24.37 18.44
CA SER A 182 -32.09 -24.51 18.26
C SER A 182 -32.56 -25.03 19.61
N GLU A 183 -33.51 -24.31 20.21
CA GLU A 183 -34.09 -24.77 21.47
C GLU A 183 -34.48 -26.24 21.36
N ALA A 184 -34.84 -26.71 20.15
CA ALA A 184 -35.05 -28.11 19.80
C ALA A 184 -33.83 -29.01 20.00
N GLU A 185 -32.59 -28.49 19.81
CA GLU A 185 -31.39 -29.29 20.04
C GLU A 185 -31.06 -29.39 21.52
N ILE A 186 -31.33 -28.32 22.27
CA ILE A 186 -31.24 -28.34 23.74
C ILE A 186 -32.33 -29.24 24.33
N GLU A 187 -33.57 -29.17 23.86
CA GLU A 187 -34.64 -30.09 24.29
C GLU A 187 -34.34 -31.53 23.95
N GLY A 188 -33.75 -31.82 22.78
CA GLY A 188 -33.29 -33.15 22.39
C GLY A 188 -32.25 -33.75 23.36
N VAL A 189 -31.32 -32.93 23.84
CA VAL A 189 -30.30 -33.34 24.82
C VAL A 189 -30.96 -33.59 26.20
N TRP A 190 -31.88 -32.73 26.63
CA TRP A 190 -32.56 -32.89 27.91
C TRP A 190 -33.53 -34.09 27.94
N SER A 191 -34.24 -34.37 26.84
CA SER A 191 -35.11 -35.54 26.72
C SER A 191 -34.33 -36.86 26.73
N GLY A 192 -33.11 -36.86 26.17
CA GLY A 192 -32.20 -38.01 26.24
C GLY A 192 -31.70 -38.32 27.66
N LEU A 193 -31.50 -37.28 28.48
CA LEU A 193 -31.04 -37.43 29.87
C LEU A 193 -32.14 -37.80 30.84
N SER A 194 -33.41 -37.44 30.58
CA SER A 194 -34.55 -37.77 31.45
C SER A 194 -34.98 -39.22 31.36
N GLY A 195 -34.52 -39.99 30.36
CA GLY A 195 -34.78 -41.42 30.24
C GLY A 195 -33.85 -42.33 31.06
N TRP A 196 -32.88 -41.75 31.75
CA TRP A 196 -31.94 -42.52 32.56
C TRP A 196 -32.48 -42.71 33.98
N THR A 197 -33.28 -43.77 34.18
CA THR A 197 -33.64 -44.28 35.55
C THR A 197 -32.57 -45.28 35.97
N PRO A 198 -31.83 -45.05 37.07
CA PRO A 198 -30.95 -46.08 37.61
C PRO A 198 -31.78 -47.25 38.08
N GLU A 199 -31.57 -48.43 37.48
CA GLU A 199 -32.10 -49.67 38.06
C GLU A 199 -31.36 -49.92 39.37
N VAL A 200 -32.13 -49.95 40.44
CA VAL A 200 -31.69 -50.32 41.82
C VAL A 200 -31.90 -51.79 42.01
#